data_01f48a0ddf65c754b1267204867aa261
#
_entry.id   01f48a0ddf65c754b1267204867aa261
#
_cell.length_a   1.000
_cell.length_b   1.000
_cell.length_c   1.000
_cell.angle_alpha   90.00
_cell.angle_beta   90.00
_cell.angle_gamma   90.00
#
_symmetry.space_group_name_H-M   'P 1'
#
loop_
_entity.id
_entity.type
_entity.pdbx_description
1 polymer ?
#
loop_
_entity_poly.entity_id
_entity_poly.type
_entity_poly.pdbx_seq_one_letter_code
_entity_poly.pdbx_strand_id
1 'polypeptide(L)'
;MYYFAYGSNMNWEQMQRRCASTRFVCVASLKDYRFAIARHSRLRSCGTANIFADSGSEVWGIVYDVSEQDLTILDSFEDGYRREKLFVRPGGDSQSSVEVLVYIAEKEDTVPLPNPE
;
A
#
# COMPACT_ATOMS: atom_id res chain seq x y z
N MET A 1 -13.03 8.15 0.59
CA MET A 1 -12.26 7.34 1.55
C MET A 1 -10.80 7.34 1.16
N TYR A 2 -9.95 7.18 2.13
CA TYR A 2 -8.52 7.32 1.89
C TYR A 2 -7.87 5.97 1.70
N TYR A 3 -7.00 5.90 0.71
CA TYR A 3 -6.26 4.69 0.35
C TYR A 3 -4.77 5.02 0.39
N PHE A 4 -4.00 4.19 1.07
CA PHE A 4 -2.56 4.40 1.20
C PHE A 4 -1.84 3.44 0.25
N ALA A 5 -1.12 4.01 -0.71
CA ALA A 5 -0.40 3.24 -1.70
C ALA A 5 1.07 3.24 -1.34
N TYR A 6 1.66 2.05 -1.18
CA TYR A 6 3.07 1.94 -0.88
C TYR A 6 3.83 1.16 -1.96
N GLY A 7 3.14 0.71 -2.99
CA GLY A 7 3.75 -0.07 -4.07
C GLY A 7 3.58 0.63 -5.40
N SER A 8 3.20 -0.11 -6.43
CA SER A 8 3.17 0.43 -7.77
C SER A 8 2.17 1.57 -7.94
N ASN A 9 1.12 1.60 -7.13
CA ASN A 9 0.14 2.67 -7.24
C ASN A 9 0.64 4.01 -6.68
N MET A 10 1.86 4.06 -6.18
CA MET A 10 2.47 5.34 -5.90
C MET A 10 2.72 6.10 -7.18
N ASN A 11 2.76 5.42 -8.32
CA ASN A 11 2.92 6.08 -9.59
C ASN A 11 1.60 6.74 -9.97
N TRP A 12 1.59 8.07 -10.03
CA TRP A 12 0.37 8.82 -10.26
C TRP A 12 -0.27 8.49 -11.61
N GLU A 13 0.53 8.32 -12.64
CA GLU A 13 -0.03 8.02 -13.95
C GLU A 13 -0.73 6.69 -13.95
N GLN A 14 -0.14 5.69 -13.30
CA GLN A 14 -0.76 4.40 -13.24
C GLN A 14 -2.04 4.47 -12.42
N MET A 15 -2.02 5.19 -11.31
CA MET A 15 -3.18 5.29 -10.46
C MET A 15 -4.32 5.98 -11.20
N GLN A 16 -4.03 7.01 -11.94
CA GLN A 16 -5.06 7.68 -12.71
C GLN A 16 -5.62 6.83 -13.82
N ARG A 17 -4.80 5.98 -14.42
CA ARG A 17 -5.29 5.09 -15.46
C ARG A 17 -6.24 4.06 -14.89
N ARG A 18 -6.02 3.62 -13.67
CA ARG A 18 -6.88 2.63 -13.05
C ARG A 18 -8.14 3.25 -12.48
N CYS A 19 -8.01 4.41 -11.88
CA CYS A 19 -9.11 5.06 -11.20
C CYS A 19 -9.10 6.54 -11.52
N ALA A 20 -9.82 6.92 -12.55
CA ALA A 20 -9.74 8.29 -13.09
C ALA A 20 -10.21 9.35 -12.10
N SER A 21 -11.07 8.99 -11.15
CA SER A 21 -11.60 9.98 -10.23
C SER A 21 -10.74 10.14 -8.98
N THR A 22 -9.61 9.46 -8.92
CA THR A 22 -8.73 9.53 -7.77
C THR A 22 -8.15 10.92 -7.58
N ARG A 23 -7.99 11.32 -6.32
CA ARG A 23 -7.34 12.59 -6.03
C ARG A 23 -6.17 12.35 -5.12
N PHE A 24 -5.05 13.02 -5.39
CA PHE A 24 -3.87 12.98 -4.53
C PHE A 24 -4.17 13.76 -3.27
N VAL A 25 -3.85 13.21 -2.11
CA VAL A 25 -4.05 13.92 -0.85
C VAL A 25 -2.72 14.32 -0.25
N CYS A 26 -1.84 13.38 0.03
CA CYS A 26 -0.57 13.72 0.68
C CYS A 26 0.38 12.53 0.65
N VAL A 27 1.63 12.82 0.96
CA VAL A 27 2.62 11.79 1.25
C VAL A 27 2.51 11.51 2.74
N ALA A 28 2.61 10.26 3.14
CA ALA A 28 2.44 9.91 4.54
C ALA A 28 3.34 8.74 4.92
N SER A 29 3.52 8.51 6.19
CA SER A 29 4.31 7.38 6.65
C SER A 29 3.46 6.48 7.53
N LEU A 30 3.73 5.19 7.44
CA LEU A 30 3.10 4.17 8.26
C LEU A 30 4.17 3.66 9.21
N LYS A 31 4.02 3.93 10.50
CA LYS A 31 5.03 3.58 11.48
C LYS A 31 4.89 2.13 11.89
N ASP A 32 6.01 1.54 12.24
CA ASP A 32 6.10 0.18 12.77
C ASP A 32 5.73 -0.89 11.77
N TYR A 33 5.98 -0.59 10.49
CA TYR A 33 5.86 -1.54 9.40
C TYR A 33 7.10 -1.45 8.53
N ARG A 34 7.40 -2.54 7.84
CA ARG A 34 8.55 -2.61 6.95
C ARG A 34 8.07 -3.09 5.58
N PHE A 35 8.55 -2.44 4.56
CA PHE A 35 8.26 -2.84 3.18
C PHE A 35 9.15 -4.00 2.79
N ALA A 36 8.63 -4.94 2.05
CA ALA A 36 9.41 -6.06 1.55
C ALA A 36 8.80 -6.55 0.24
N ILE A 37 9.64 -7.20 -0.56
CA ILE A 37 9.18 -7.90 -1.75
C ILE A 37 9.08 -9.35 -1.34
N ALA A 38 7.90 -9.91 -1.41
CA ALA A 38 7.70 -11.31 -1.06
C ALA A 38 7.96 -12.20 -2.25
N ARG A 39 8.54 -13.45 -2.03
CA ARG A 39 8.81 -14.35 -3.10
C ARG A 39 7.58 -14.85 -3.53
N HIS A 40 7.15 -15.11 -4.67
CA HIS A 40 5.97 -15.28 -4.95
C HIS A 40 5.50 -16.11 -5.73
N SER A 41 4.52 -15.93 -6.15
CA SER A 41 3.75 -16.73 -6.82
C SER A 41 4.23 -17.02 -8.10
N ARG A 42 3.99 -18.22 -8.61
CA ARG A 42 4.42 -18.55 -9.87
C ARG A 42 3.63 -17.84 -10.85
N LEU A 43 2.53 -17.19 -10.55
CA LEU A 43 1.76 -16.50 -11.52
C LEU A 43 2.35 -15.14 -11.86
N ARG A 44 3.33 -14.69 -11.14
CA ARG A 44 3.96 -13.41 -11.41
C ARG A 44 5.42 -13.62 -11.62
N SER A 45 5.98 -12.90 -12.54
CA SER A 45 7.40 -13.06 -12.81
C SER A 45 8.23 -12.29 -11.81
N CYS A 46 7.65 -11.41 -11.02
CA CYS A 46 8.41 -10.68 -10.04
C CYS A 46 7.75 -10.86 -8.69
N GLY A 47 8.39 -10.43 -7.66
CA GLY A 47 7.85 -10.57 -6.34
C GLY A 47 6.65 -9.68 -6.11
N THR A 48 5.99 -9.89 -5.01
CA THR A 48 4.79 -9.15 -4.62
C THR A 48 5.17 -8.19 -3.51
N ALA A 49 4.85 -6.92 -3.68
CA ALA A 49 5.12 -5.92 -2.65
C ALA A 49 4.21 -6.15 -1.46
N ASN A 50 4.74 -6.02 -0.28
CA ASN A 50 3.95 -6.21 0.92
C ASN A 50 4.58 -5.42 2.06
N ILE A 51 3.87 -5.32 3.17
CA ILE A 51 4.40 -4.71 4.37
C ILE A 51 4.17 -5.66 5.53
N PHE A 52 5.05 -5.59 6.50
CA PHE A 52 5.02 -6.46 7.65
C PHE A 52 5.25 -5.64 8.91
N ALA A 53 4.60 -6.02 9.98
CA ALA A 53 4.78 -5.34 11.25
C ALA A 53 6.25 -5.43 11.66
N ASP A 54 6.83 -4.32 12.06
CA ASP A 54 8.24 -4.28 12.42
C ASP A 54 8.49 -3.03 13.24
N SER A 55 8.57 -3.21 14.55
CA SER A 55 8.70 -2.10 15.48
C SER A 55 9.90 -1.24 15.13
N GLY A 56 9.71 0.05 15.04
CA GLY A 56 10.79 0.99 14.74
C GLY A 56 11.01 1.27 13.27
N SER A 57 10.36 0.50 12.38
CA SER A 57 10.50 0.75 10.96
C SER A 57 9.40 1.69 10.50
N GLU A 58 9.46 2.06 9.23
CA GLU A 58 8.52 3.03 8.69
C GLU A 58 8.40 2.84 7.20
N VAL A 59 7.20 2.91 6.67
CA VAL A 59 6.96 2.79 5.24
C VAL A 59 6.36 4.10 4.76
N TRP A 60 6.95 4.68 3.73
CA TRP A 60 6.41 5.90 3.14
C TRP A 60 5.56 5.55 1.94
N GLY A 61 4.52 6.30 1.73
CA GLY A 61 3.61 6.08 0.62
C GLY A 61 2.78 7.31 0.35
N ILE A 62 1.77 7.13 -0.47
CA ILE A 62 0.91 8.22 -0.91
C ILE A 62 -0.52 7.93 -0.51
N VAL A 63 -1.20 8.94 0.03
CA VAL A 63 -2.61 8.83 0.35
C VAL A 63 -3.41 9.44 -0.79
N TYR A 64 -4.36 8.67 -1.28
CA TYR A 64 -5.29 9.12 -2.31
C TYR A 64 -6.70 9.11 -1.74
N ASP A 65 -7.53 10.01 -2.24
CA ASP A 65 -8.95 9.98 -1.93
C ASP A 65 -9.63 9.24 -3.07
N VAL A 66 -10.29 8.14 -2.77
CA VAL A 66 -10.89 7.28 -3.77
C VAL A 66 -12.35 7.03 -3.43
N SER A 67 -13.14 6.69 -4.44
CA SER A 67 -14.55 6.36 -4.24
C SER A 67 -14.69 4.86 -4.00
N GLU A 68 -15.89 4.43 -3.63
CA GLU A 68 -16.15 3.00 -3.50
C GLU A 68 -16.01 2.29 -4.82
N GLN A 69 -16.37 2.94 -5.91
CA GLN A 69 -16.19 2.33 -7.21
C GLN A 69 -14.72 2.17 -7.53
N ASP A 70 -13.91 3.14 -7.15
CA ASP A 70 -12.46 3.05 -7.32
C ASP A 70 -11.91 1.86 -6.56
N LEU A 71 -12.41 1.62 -5.34
CA LEU A 71 -11.93 0.49 -4.56
C LEU A 71 -12.29 -0.84 -5.21
N THR A 72 -13.46 -0.92 -5.84
CA THR A 72 -13.82 -2.14 -6.56
C THR A 72 -12.85 -2.38 -7.72
N ILE A 73 -12.46 -1.32 -8.41
CA ILE A 73 -11.49 -1.44 -9.50
C ILE A 73 -10.14 -1.85 -8.95
N LEU A 74 -9.71 -1.24 -7.85
CA LEU A 74 -8.41 -1.58 -7.28
C LEU A 74 -8.38 -3.02 -6.80
N ASP A 75 -9.49 -3.51 -6.23
CA ASP A 75 -9.55 -4.90 -5.79
C ASP A 75 -9.26 -5.85 -6.94
N SER A 76 -9.65 -5.50 -8.14
CA SER A 76 -9.44 -6.39 -9.28
C SER A 76 -7.96 -6.50 -9.66
N PHE A 77 -7.14 -5.53 -9.25
CA PHE A 77 -5.72 -5.57 -9.51
C PHE A 77 -4.94 -6.14 -8.32
N GLU A 78 -5.61 -6.35 -7.18
CA GLU A 78 -4.92 -6.72 -5.95
C GLU A 78 -5.25 -8.15 -5.55
N ASP A 79 -5.19 -9.04 -6.51
CA ASP A 79 -5.45 -10.45 -6.27
C ASP A 79 -4.46 -10.97 -5.26
N GLY A 80 -4.93 -11.62 -4.22
CA GLY A 80 -4.05 -12.11 -3.18
C GLY A 80 -3.79 -11.12 -2.06
N TYR A 81 -4.43 -9.95 -2.12
CA TYR A 81 -4.31 -8.95 -1.07
C TYR A 81 -5.64 -8.81 -0.36
N ARG A 82 -5.60 -8.38 0.88
CA ARG A 82 -6.81 -8.02 1.61
C ARG A 82 -6.70 -6.58 2.03
N ARG A 83 -7.84 -5.97 2.28
CA ARG A 83 -7.87 -4.58 2.76
C ARG A 83 -7.81 -4.57 4.27
N GLU A 84 -7.01 -3.65 4.81
CA GLU A 84 -6.94 -3.43 6.24
C GLU A 84 -7.05 -1.95 6.50
N LYS A 85 -7.53 -1.57 7.66
CA LYS A 85 -7.56 -0.17 8.05
C LYS A 85 -6.40 0.08 9.00
N LEU A 86 -5.58 1.04 8.65
CA LEU A 86 -4.43 1.40 9.45
C LEU A 86 -4.37 2.92 9.55
N PHE A 87 -3.51 3.43 10.41
CA PHE A 87 -3.34 4.86 10.57
C PHE A 87 -1.98 5.28 10.07
N VAL A 88 -1.94 6.33 9.28
CA VAL A 88 -0.69 6.86 8.75
C VAL A 88 -0.51 8.30 9.22
N ARG A 89 0.69 8.80 9.11
CA ARG A 89 1.03 10.15 9.55
C ARG A 89 1.32 11.00 8.32
N PRO A 90 0.44 11.94 7.98
CA PRO A 90 0.68 12.83 6.83
C PRO A 90 2.01 13.56 7.02
N GLY A 91 2.85 13.54 6.02
CA GLY A 91 4.16 14.16 6.07
C GLY A 91 5.06 13.60 7.13
N GLY A 92 4.69 12.48 7.75
CA GLY A 92 5.49 11.92 8.84
C GLY A 92 5.30 12.64 10.16
N ASP A 93 4.32 13.54 10.26
CA ASP A 93 4.12 14.35 11.44
C ASP A 93 3.55 13.49 12.56
N SER A 94 4.27 13.39 13.67
CA SER A 94 3.84 12.55 14.77
C SER A 94 2.59 13.06 15.45
N GLN A 95 2.18 14.29 15.16
CA GLN A 95 0.99 14.85 15.75
C GLN A 95 -0.23 14.64 14.85
N SER A 96 -0.07 14.06 13.68
CA SER A 96 -1.17 13.84 12.76
C SER A 96 -1.42 12.37 12.57
N SER A 97 -2.67 12.00 12.32
CA SER A 97 -3.00 10.60 12.12
C SER A 97 -4.27 10.54 11.27
N VAL A 98 -4.23 9.75 10.22
CA VAL A 98 -5.36 9.60 9.31
C VAL A 98 -5.60 8.12 9.09
N GLU A 99 -6.85 7.70 9.18
CA GLU A 99 -7.18 6.30 8.93
C GLU A 99 -7.26 6.08 7.43
N VAL A 100 -6.65 5.02 6.97
CA VAL A 100 -6.58 4.70 5.53
C VAL A 100 -6.85 3.24 5.32
N LEU A 101 -7.24 2.89 4.10
CA LEU A 101 -7.32 1.50 3.68
C LEU A 101 -6.00 1.15 3.03
N VAL A 102 -5.49 -0.03 3.34
CA VAL A 102 -4.20 -0.49 2.82
C VAL A 102 -4.39 -1.92 2.34
N TYR A 103 -3.80 -2.24 1.20
CA TYR A 103 -3.83 -3.62 0.71
C TYR A 103 -2.59 -4.34 1.23
N ILE A 104 -2.82 -5.45 1.93
CA ILE A 104 -1.73 -6.24 2.49
C ILE A 104 -1.86 -7.64 1.91
N ALA A 105 -0.76 -8.17 1.38
CA ALA A 105 -0.77 -9.49 0.76
C ALA A 105 -1.01 -10.55 1.84
N GLU A 106 -1.83 -11.53 1.49
CA GLU A 106 -2.03 -12.64 2.38
C GLU A 106 -0.88 -13.49 2.37
N LYS A 107 -0.33 -13.90 3.59
CA LYS A 107 0.82 -14.44 3.55
C LYS A 107 1.05 -15.66 3.38
N GLU A 108 0.55 -16.42 3.61
CA GLU A 108 0.80 -17.71 3.55
C GLU A 108 1.99 -18.14 2.97
N ASP A 109 2.27 -18.35 1.91
CA ASP A 109 3.41 -18.94 1.38
C ASP A 109 4.44 -18.00 1.05
N THR A 110 4.42 -16.74 1.36
CA THR A 110 5.44 -15.81 0.92
C THR A 110 6.45 -15.61 2.00
N VAL A 111 7.69 -15.44 1.59
CA VAL A 111 8.79 -15.15 2.49
C VAL A 111 9.31 -13.80 2.12
N PRO A 112 9.32 -12.82 3.01
CA PRO A 112 9.77 -11.48 2.67
C PRO A 112 11.23 -11.50 2.28
N LEU A 113 11.55 -10.79 1.23
CA LEU A 113 12.92 -10.60 0.83
C LEU A 113 13.42 -9.31 1.46
N PRO A 114 14.68 -9.25 1.83
CA PRO A 114 15.18 -8.02 2.42
C PRO A 114 15.12 -6.91 1.39
N ASN A 115 14.95 -5.72 1.86
CA ASN A 115 15.00 -4.60 0.97
C ASN A 115 16.35 -4.52 0.38
N PRO A 116 16.43 -4.26 -0.89
CA PRO A 116 17.73 -4.15 -1.49
C PRO A 116 18.21 -2.88 -1.00
N GLU A 117 19.14 -2.79 -0.33
CA GLU A 117 19.56 -1.68 0.10
C GLU A 117 20.47 -1.33 -0.46
#